data_54d857ca94defdf8345c40dc67b7274e
#
_entry.id   54d857ca94defdf8345c40dc67b7274e
#
_cell.length_a   1.000
_cell.length_b   1.000
_cell.length_c   1.000
_cell.angle_alpha   90.00
_cell.angle_beta   90.00
_cell.angle_gamma   90.00
#
_symmetry.space_group_name_H-M   'P 1'
#
loop_
_entity.id
_entity.type
_entity.pdbx_description
1 polymer ?
#
loop_
_entity_poly.entity_id
_entity_poly.type
_entity_poly.pdbx_seq_one_letter_code
_entity_poly.pdbx_strand_id
1 'polypeptide(L)' 'MDLLSESVAKVVALLTAIRTEQEDIAYEIVYEMDPIDLFSTLSAILLAVLDKLSHSSGQTVDQYLQELGKLAVNMKRNEY' A
#
# COMPACT_ATOMS: atom_id res chain seq x y z
N MET A 1 -4.76 -12.88 19.45
CA MET A 1 -4.16 -12.14 18.33
C MET A 1 -4.64 -10.70 18.40
N ASP A 2 -3.74 -9.75 18.26
CA ASP A 2 -4.14 -8.36 18.35
C ASP A 2 -4.77 -7.87 17.04
N LEU A 3 -5.51 -6.76 17.12
CA LEU A 3 -6.20 -6.19 15.97
C LEU A 3 -5.24 -5.77 14.85
N LEU A 4 -4.04 -5.33 15.22
CA LEU A 4 -3.05 -4.91 14.25
C LEU A 4 -2.59 -6.07 13.37
N SER A 5 -2.31 -7.24 13.97
CA SER A 5 -1.92 -8.43 13.23
C SER A 5 -3.01 -8.89 12.27
N GLU A 6 -4.27 -8.83 12.68
CA GLU A 6 -5.39 -9.18 11.81
C GLU A 6 -5.52 -8.21 10.65
N SER A 7 -5.38 -6.92 10.90
CA SER A 7 -5.45 -5.89 9.86
C SER A 7 -4.32 -6.05 8.86
N VAL A 8 -3.10 -6.30 9.33
CA VAL A 8 -1.96 -6.52 8.45
C VAL A 8 -2.18 -7.75 7.57
N ALA A 9 -2.65 -8.86 8.17
CA ALA A 9 -2.91 -10.08 7.41
C ALA A 9 -3.96 -9.86 6.32
N LYS A 10 -5.01 -9.13 6.63
CA LYS A 10 -6.07 -8.82 5.66
C LYS A 10 -5.56 -7.94 4.53
N VAL A 11 -4.74 -6.95 4.84
CA VAL A 11 -4.18 -6.07 3.82
C VAL A 11 -3.20 -6.83 2.92
N VAL A 12 -2.38 -7.71 3.50
CA VAL A 12 -1.48 -8.56 2.69
C VAL A 12 -2.30 -9.44 1.75
N ALA A 13 -3.39 -10.04 2.24
CA ALA A 13 -4.28 -10.84 1.41
C ALA A 13 -4.91 -10.00 0.30
N LEU A 14 -5.31 -8.76 0.61
CA LEU A 14 -5.86 -7.83 -0.37
C LEU A 14 -4.85 -7.50 -1.47
N LEU A 15 -3.63 -7.17 -1.09
CA LEU A 15 -2.58 -6.86 -2.05
C LEU A 15 -2.25 -8.07 -2.93
N THR A 16 -2.23 -9.26 -2.35
CA THR A 16 -2.01 -10.49 -3.10
C THR A 16 -3.13 -10.73 -4.10
N ALA A 17 -4.38 -10.52 -3.69
CA ALA A 17 -5.53 -10.68 -4.56
C ALA A 17 -5.49 -9.69 -5.74
N ILE A 18 -5.12 -8.44 -5.47
CA ILE A 18 -4.99 -7.43 -6.53
C ILE A 18 -3.89 -7.83 -7.51
N ARG A 19 -2.74 -8.23 -6.99
CA ARG A 19 -1.60 -8.62 -7.83
C ARG A 19 -1.88 -9.83 -8.70
N THR A 20 -2.69 -10.77 -8.20
CA THR A 20 -3.05 -11.98 -8.94
C THR A 20 -4.36 -11.86 -9.70
N GLU A 21 -4.90 -10.65 -9.79
CA GLU A 21 -6.11 -10.33 -10.55
C GLU A 21 -7.36 -11.07 -10.05
N GLN A 22 -7.39 -11.39 -8.76
CA GLN A 22 -8.56 -12.00 -8.12
C GLN A 22 -9.47 -10.91 -7.53
N GLU A 23 -10.14 -10.19 -8.41
CA GLU A 23 -10.93 -9.01 -8.04
C GLU A 23 -12.04 -9.33 -7.05
N ASP A 24 -12.71 -10.49 -7.20
CA ASP A 24 -13.81 -10.88 -6.32
C ASP A 24 -13.34 -10.99 -4.87
N ILE A 25 -12.16 -11.60 -4.68
CA ILE A 25 -11.57 -11.76 -3.35
C ILE A 25 -11.15 -10.39 -2.79
N ALA A 26 -10.56 -9.55 -3.64
CA ALA A 26 -10.15 -8.21 -3.24
C ALA A 26 -11.34 -7.39 -2.74
N TYR A 27 -12.46 -7.41 -3.47
CA TYR A 27 -13.66 -6.69 -3.06
C TYR A 27 -14.23 -7.21 -1.76
N GLU A 28 -14.26 -8.52 -1.56
CA GLU A 28 -14.73 -9.09 -0.30
C GLU A 28 -13.92 -8.59 0.89
N ILE A 29 -12.60 -8.55 0.76
CA ILE A 29 -11.72 -8.09 1.83
C ILE A 29 -11.99 -6.62 2.13
N VAL A 30 -12.11 -5.79 1.10
CA VAL A 30 -12.37 -4.36 1.27
C VAL A 30 -13.70 -4.13 1.98
N TYR A 31 -14.75 -4.86 1.60
CA TYR A 31 -16.06 -4.69 2.21
C TYR A 31 -16.08 -5.13 3.68
N GLU A 32 -15.25 -6.10 4.06
CA GLU A 32 -15.20 -6.58 5.43
C GLU A 32 -14.36 -5.70 6.36
N MET A 33 -13.47 -4.88 5.80
CA MET A 33 -12.59 -4.05 6.61
C MET A 33 -13.21 -2.70 6.91
N ASP A 34 -12.94 -2.19 8.12
CA ASP A 34 -13.23 -0.80 8.44
C ASP A 34 -12.35 0.09 7.58
N PRO A 35 -12.91 1.12 6.91
CA PRO A 35 -12.12 1.99 6.03
C PRO A 35 -10.94 2.67 6.72
N ILE A 36 -11.10 3.05 7.99
CA ILE A 36 -10.02 3.69 8.74
C ILE A 36 -8.90 2.70 8.99
N ASP A 37 -9.25 1.47 9.38
CA ASP A 37 -8.25 0.42 9.61
C ASP A 37 -7.53 0.05 8.32
N LEU A 38 -8.25 -0.05 7.22
CA LEU A 38 -7.67 -0.33 5.92
C LEU A 38 -6.66 0.76 5.53
N PHE A 39 -7.06 2.01 5.63
CA PHE A 39 -6.22 3.14 5.26
C PHE A 39 -4.98 3.23 6.14
N SER A 40 -5.15 3.12 7.45
CA SER A 40 -4.04 3.21 8.41
C SER A 40 -3.04 2.07 8.21
N THR A 41 -3.55 0.85 7.97
CA THR A 41 -2.70 -0.32 7.79
C THR A 41 -1.92 -0.24 6.48
N LEU A 42 -2.58 0.16 5.39
CA LEU A 42 -1.90 0.36 4.10
C LEU A 42 -0.78 1.39 4.22
N SER A 43 -1.07 2.51 4.89
CA SER A 43 -0.07 3.56 5.09
C SER A 43 1.13 3.06 5.89
N ALA A 44 0.87 2.31 6.97
CA ALA A 44 1.93 1.76 7.79
C ALA A 44 2.80 0.77 7.02
N ILE A 45 2.18 -0.10 6.24
CA ILE A 45 2.90 -1.08 5.42
C ILE A 45 3.76 -0.37 4.38
N LEU A 46 3.19 0.61 3.69
CA LEU A 46 3.93 1.36 2.68
C LEU A 46 5.16 2.04 3.27
N LEU A 47 4.99 2.73 4.41
CA LEU A 47 6.11 3.41 5.07
C LEU A 47 7.16 2.41 5.55
N ALA A 48 6.75 1.25 6.05
CA ALA A 48 7.70 0.21 6.47
C ALA A 48 8.51 -0.32 5.29
N VAL A 49 7.87 -0.54 4.14
CA VAL A 49 8.55 -0.98 2.93
C VAL A 49 9.54 0.08 2.44
N LEU A 50 9.11 1.34 2.42
CA LEU A 50 9.99 2.43 2.01
C LEU A 50 11.18 2.58 2.94
N ASP A 51 10.99 2.37 4.25
CA ASP A 51 12.07 2.41 5.22
C ASP A 51 13.10 1.31 4.93
N LYS A 52 12.64 0.10 4.63
CA LYS A 52 13.54 -1.00 4.24
C LYS A 52 14.31 -0.68 2.97
N LEU A 53 13.64 -0.15 1.97
CA LEU A 53 14.29 0.24 0.72
C LEU A 53 15.32 1.33 0.96
N SER A 54 15.00 2.29 1.83
CA SER A 54 15.91 3.37 2.21
C SER A 54 17.22 2.81 2.78
N HIS A 55 17.14 1.82 3.66
CA HIS A 55 18.31 1.21 4.27
C HIS A 55 19.22 0.50 3.25
N SER A 56 18.62 -0.11 2.23
CA SER A 56 19.40 -0.88 1.27
C SER A 56 19.90 -0.05 0.08
N SER A 57 19.24 1.05 -0.26
CA SER A 57 19.56 1.84 -1.46
C SER A 57 20.33 3.12 -1.19
N GLY A 58 20.35 3.59 0.06
CA GLY A 58 20.94 4.86 0.43
C GLY A 58 20.07 6.08 0.15
N GLN A 59 18.91 5.92 -0.44
CA GLN A 59 17.93 7.00 -0.58
C GLN A 59 17.09 7.13 0.67
N THR A 60 16.63 8.34 0.97
CA THR A 60 15.74 8.57 2.11
C THR A 60 14.29 8.25 1.76
N VAL A 61 13.46 8.04 2.78
CA VAL A 61 12.02 7.84 2.58
C VAL A 61 11.42 9.07 1.89
N ASP A 62 11.86 10.27 2.27
CA ASP A 62 11.37 11.51 1.65
C ASP A 62 11.68 11.56 0.16
N GLN A 63 12.85 11.10 -0.26
CA GLN A 63 13.21 11.03 -1.68
C GLN A 63 12.29 10.07 -2.44
N TYR A 64 11.97 8.92 -1.87
CA TYR A 64 11.02 7.99 -2.48
C TYR A 64 9.64 8.60 -2.62
N LEU A 65 9.17 9.30 -1.59
CA LEU A 65 7.87 9.97 -1.65
C LEU A 65 7.83 11.05 -2.71
N GLN A 66 8.92 11.80 -2.89
CA GLN A 66 9.03 12.80 -3.96
C GLN A 66 8.94 12.13 -5.33
N GLU A 67 9.61 11.01 -5.52
CA GLU A 67 9.57 10.29 -6.79
C GLU A 67 8.16 9.77 -7.09
N LEU A 68 7.46 9.26 -6.08
CA LEU A 68 6.08 8.82 -6.25
C LEU A 68 5.17 9.99 -6.61
N GLY A 69 5.39 11.16 -6.02
CA GLY A 69 4.65 12.36 -6.37
C GLY A 69 4.86 12.77 -7.82
N LYS A 70 6.10 12.70 -8.29
CA LYS A 70 6.42 12.99 -9.70
C LYS A 70 5.76 12.00 -10.64
N LEU A 71 5.73 10.73 -10.25
CA LEU A 71 5.07 9.70 -11.04
C LEU A 71 3.58 10.00 -11.18
N ALA A 72 2.93 10.41 -10.10
CA ALA A 72 1.51 10.76 -10.13
C ALA A 72 1.24 11.93 -11.09
N VAL A 73 2.09 12.96 -11.08
CA VAL A 73 1.96 14.10 -12.00
C VAL A 73 2.13 13.65 -13.44
N ASN A 74 3.11 12.79 -13.72
CA ASN A 74 3.35 12.30 -15.07
C ASN A 74 2.18 11.44 -15.57
N MET A 75 1.58 10.63 -14.72
CA MET A 75 0.41 9.85 -15.06
C MET A 75 -0.77 10.73 -15.44
N LYS A 76 -0.98 11.80 -14.70
CA LYS A 76 -2.04 12.75 -14.99
C LYS A 76 -1.84 13.44 -16.33
N ARG A 77 -0.58 13.78 -16.66
CA ARG A 77 -0.26 14.40 -17.96
C ARG A 77 -0.55 13.47 -19.14
N ASN A 78 -0.34 12.18 -18.95
CA ASN A 78 -0.55 11.20 -20.01
C ASN A 78 -2.01 10.89 -20.28
N GLU A 79 -2.93 11.32 -19.41
CA GLU A 79 -4.37 11.15 -19.61
C GLU A 79 -4.95 12.15 -20.61
N TYR A 80 -4.21 13.17 -20.96
CA TYR A 80 -4.61 14.18 -21.91
C TYR A 80 -3.87 13.98 -23.25
#